data_b8b774ff1bfae14a99fd7cd4cdbc8a33
#
_entry.id   b8b774ff1bfae14a99fd7cd4cdbc8a33
#
_cell.length_a   1.000
_cell.length_b   1.000
_cell.length_c   1.000
_cell.angle_alpha   90.00
_cell.angle_beta   90.00
_cell.angle_gamma   90.00
#
_symmetry.space_group_name_H-M   'P 1'
#
loop_
_entity.id
_entity.type
_entity.pdbx_description
1 polymer ?
#
loop_
_entity_poly.entity_id
_entity_poly.type
_entity_poly.pdbx_seq_one_letter_code
_entity_poly.pdbx_strand_id
1 'polypeptide(L)'
;MEPEQNTNWRNLLARIKVHKILVVIVSAVLLILLGTLSVFWKLPTAQEIKDFNVQSTVLSFENFNWETRGDEPIRKAVPLSAIAEILQKAVIISEDDTFWQHEGVNFQMMKEAWKINWERGRYARGASTITMQLARNAFLSKEKTLIRKIREIIVARRMEKVLTKKQIFELYLNVIEWGENIYGAEAAAQYHFGMSARDVTLAEATMLTGILPNPKRFSPFRRMETARKFQKRVLDLLVISKVIDQETAAAAFATPIVLRGQEIPVPPLLDSLLAIQPRTEERDTLLNATPPDSLAPSDSVSAGLDSQN
;
A
#
# COMPACT_ATOMS: atom_id res chain seq x y z
N MET A 1 -48.04 73.83 7.07
CA MET A 1 -47.06 73.15 8.00
C MET A 1 -47.10 71.66 7.82
N GLU A 2 -46.32 71.08 6.89
CA GLU A 2 -46.02 69.67 6.88
C GLU A 2 -44.98 69.30 5.79
N PRO A 3 -43.67 69.43 6.08
CA PRO A 3 -42.69 68.54 5.48
C PRO A 3 -41.65 67.95 6.45
N GLU A 4 -41.59 68.38 7.73
CA GLU A 4 -40.50 67.98 8.63
C GLU A 4 -40.64 66.56 9.19
N GLN A 5 -41.85 66.01 9.39
CA GLN A 5 -42.03 64.65 9.95
C GLN A 5 -41.60 63.51 9.01
N ASN A 6 -41.69 63.70 7.71
CA ASN A 6 -41.39 62.65 6.71
C ASN A 6 -39.88 62.43 6.50
N THR A 7 -39.05 63.43 6.80
CA THR A 7 -37.57 63.34 6.73
C THR A 7 -36.99 62.50 7.89
N ASN A 8 -37.61 62.56 9.05
CA ASN A 8 -37.13 61.87 10.25
C ASN A 8 -37.29 60.33 10.15
N TRP A 9 -38.41 59.85 9.60
CA TRP A 9 -38.65 58.42 9.38
C TRP A 9 -37.79 57.83 8.29
N ARG A 10 -37.49 58.54 7.23
CA ARG A 10 -36.56 58.10 6.17
C ARG A 10 -35.14 57.92 6.70
N ASN A 11 -34.66 58.87 7.52
CA ASN A 11 -33.35 58.82 8.17
C ASN A 11 -33.28 57.65 9.19
N LEU A 12 -34.35 57.43 9.95
CA LEU A 12 -34.43 56.29 10.88
C LEU A 12 -34.38 54.96 10.14
N LEU A 13 -35.17 54.78 9.08
CA LEU A 13 -35.16 53.59 8.26
C LEU A 13 -33.81 53.33 7.57
N ALA A 14 -33.13 54.43 7.11
CA ALA A 14 -31.77 54.32 6.56
C ALA A 14 -30.77 53.86 7.61
N ARG A 15 -30.81 54.40 8.84
CA ARG A 15 -29.96 53.96 9.96
C ARG A 15 -30.21 52.49 10.32
N ILE A 16 -31.46 52.01 10.37
CA ILE A 16 -31.82 50.61 10.63
C ILE A 16 -31.27 49.69 9.52
N LYS A 17 -31.38 50.11 8.24
CA LYS A 17 -30.80 49.35 7.11
C LYS A 17 -29.29 49.22 7.21
N VAL A 18 -28.59 50.33 7.50
CA VAL A 18 -27.14 50.39 7.66
C VAL A 18 -26.72 49.50 8.83
N HIS A 19 -27.42 49.54 9.97
CA HIS A 19 -27.11 48.66 11.12
C HIS A 19 -27.27 47.19 10.79
N LYS A 20 -28.34 46.79 10.09
CA LYS A 20 -28.54 45.39 9.64
C LYS A 20 -27.45 44.96 8.70
N ILE A 21 -27.02 45.77 7.74
CA ILE A 21 -25.92 45.46 6.83
C ILE A 21 -24.59 45.31 7.61
N LEU A 22 -24.32 46.21 8.57
CA LEU A 22 -23.12 46.11 9.40
C LEU A 22 -23.09 44.81 10.25
N VAL A 23 -24.21 44.43 10.84
CA VAL A 23 -24.33 43.17 11.59
C VAL A 23 -24.05 41.94 10.70
N VAL A 24 -24.58 41.95 9.47
CA VAL A 24 -24.32 40.88 8.50
C VAL A 24 -22.84 40.80 8.13
N ILE A 25 -22.22 41.96 7.86
CA ILE A 25 -20.78 42.01 7.52
C ILE A 25 -19.92 41.51 8.70
N VAL A 26 -20.19 42.02 9.91
CA VAL A 26 -19.45 41.62 11.12
C VAL A 26 -19.61 40.13 11.38
N SER A 27 -20.82 39.60 11.25
CA SER A 27 -21.08 38.14 11.39
C SER A 27 -20.35 37.32 10.34
N ALA A 28 -20.33 37.80 9.09
CA ALA A 28 -19.60 37.13 8.01
C ALA A 28 -18.07 37.12 8.26
N VAL A 29 -17.50 38.23 8.71
CA VAL A 29 -16.09 38.35 9.08
C VAL A 29 -15.75 37.41 10.25
N LEU A 30 -16.60 37.38 11.27
CA LEU A 30 -16.41 36.50 12.41
C LEU A 30 -16.44 35.01 12.00
N LEU A 31 -17.38 34.61 11.13
CA LEU A 31 -17.45 33.25 10.59
C LEU A 31 -16.21 32.89 9.78
N ILE A 32 -15.70 33.83 8.96
CA ILE A 32 -14.45 33.64 8.22
C ILE A 32 -13.27 33.45 9.18
N LEU A 33 -13.17 34.31 10.22
CA LEU A 33 -12.13 34.17 11.25
C LEU A 33 -12.20 32.86 12.00
N LEU A 34 -13.37 32.44 12.42
CA LEU A 34 -13.57 31.13 13.08
C LEU A 34 -13.24 29.97 12.14
N GLY A 35 -13.61 30.08 10.86
CA GLY A 35 -13.27 29.10 9.82
C GLY A 35 -11.75 28.99 9.63
N THR A 36 -11.05 30.13 9.49
CA THR A 36 -9.58 30.14 9.36
C THR A 36 -8.90 29.63 10.61
N LEU A 37 -9.33 30.03 11.80
CA LEU A 37 -8.80 29.50 13.06
C LEU A 37 -8.98 28.00 13.16
N SER A 38 -10.12 27.48 12.74
CA SER A 38 -10.40 26.04 12.74
C SER A 38 -9.44 25.26 11.83
N VAL A 39 -9.03 25.81 10.68
CA VAL A 39 -8.06 25.16 9.77
C VAL A 39 -6.70 24.99 10.45
N PHE A 40 -6.24 26.00 11.18
CA PHE A 40 -4.91 25.98 11.82
C PHE A 40 -4.90 25.32 13.20
N TRP A 41 -6.06 24.97 13.74
CA TRP A 41 -6.17 24.35 15.05
C TRP A 41 -5.50 22.98 15.10
N LYS A 42 -4.52 22.80 16.00
CA LYS A 42 -3.78 21.54 16.22
C LYS A 42 -3.11 20.95 14.95
N LEU A 43 -2.60 21.80 14.06
CA LEU A 43 -1.72 21.32 13.00
C LEU A 43 -0.34 20.96 13.58
N PRO A 44 0.28 19.85 13.12
CA PRO A 44 1.61 19.48 13.59
C PRO A 44 2.64 20.55 13.24
N THR A 45 3.52 20.81 14.18
CA THR A 45 4.69 21.66 14.01
C THR A 45 5.75 21.00 13.13
N ALA A 46 6.73 21.75 12.66
CA ALA A 46 7.86 21.21 11.92
C ALA A 46 8.68 20.21 12.78
N GLN A 47 8.78 20.46 14.09
CA GLN A 47 9.50 19.58 15.01
C GLN A 47 8.73 18.27 15.24
N GLU A 48 7.42 18.32 15.49
CA GLU A 48 6.60 17.12 15.62
C GLU A 48 6.63 16.25 14.35
N ILE A 49 6.72 16.87 13.16
CA ILE A 49 6.88 16.14 11.91
C ILE A 49 8.25 15.47 11.82
N LYS A 50 9.33 16.15 12.20
CA LYS A 50 10.70 15.58 12.20
C LYS A 50 10.85 14.44 13.18
N ASP A 51 10.24 14.56 14.37
CA ASP A 51 10.34 13.59 15.46
C ASP A 51 9.35 12.43 15.28
N PHE A 52 8.47 12.53 14.28
CA PHE A 52 7.49 11.48 14.03
C PHE A 52 8.17 10.17 13.64
N ASN A 53 7.95 9.15 14.45
CA ASN A 53 8.44 7.81 14.23
C ASN A 53 7.28 6.80 14.25
N VAL A 54 7.35 5.82 13.36
CA VAL A 54 6.34 4.77 13.26
C VAL A 54 6.63 3.70 14.30
N GLN A 55 5.76 3.60 15.29
CA GLN A 55 5.87 2.57 16.33
C GLN A 55 5.41 1.20 15.77
N SER A 56 6.25 0.18 15.96
CA SER A 56 5.88 -1.21 15.69
C SER A 56 5.05 -1.75 16.84
N THR A 57 3.94 -2.43 16.53
CA THR A 57 3.12 -3.15 17.52
C THR A 57 3.53 -4.61 17.62
N VAL A 58 4.27 -5.11 16.62
CA VAL A 58 4.82 -6.47 16.55
C VAL A 58 6.32 -6.38 16.32
N LEU A 59 7.11 -7.04 17.16
CA LEU A 59 8.58 -7.05 17.05
C LEU A 59 9.06 -8.08 16.01
N SER A 60 8.40 -9.24 15.95
CA SER A 60 8.69 -10.31 14.99
C SER A 60 7.41 -11.00 14.56
N PHE A 61 7.38 -11.50 13.34
CA PHE A 61 6.31 -12.36 12.84
C PHE A 61 6.66 -13.86 12.94
N GLU A 62 7.85 -14.18 13.41
CA GLU A 62 8.22 -15.54 13.77
C GLU A 62 7.30 -16.03 14.89
N ASN A 63 6.57 -17.11 14.64
CA ASN A 63 5.56 -17.66 15.56
C ASN A 63 4.37 -16.74 15.88
N PHE A 64 4.14 -15.67 15.07
CA PHE A 64 3.00 -14.79 15.27
C PHE A 64 1.69 -15.51 14.91
N ASN A 65 0.79 -15.61 15.89
CA ASN A 65 -0.51 -16.25 15.66
C ASN A 65 -1.52 -15.26 15.09
N TRP A 66 -1.80 -15.39 13.79
CA TRP A 66 -2.73 -14.54 13.07
C TRP A 66 -4.20 -14.76 13.42
N GLU A 67 -4.55 -15.93 13.96
CA GLU A 67 -5.93 -16.29 14.29
C GLU A 67 -6.35 -15.67 15.62
N THR A 68 -5.43 -15.59 16.56
CA THR A 68 -5.69 -15.07 17.92
C THR A 68 -5.36 -13.59 18.08
N ARG A 69 -4.98 -12.89 17.01
CA ARG A 69 -4.53 -11.47 17.06
C ARG A 69 -5.57 -10.48 17.61
N GLY A 70 -6.86 -10.84 17.61
CA GLY A 70 -7.93 -9.89 17.95
C GLY A 70 -8.05 -8.74 16.94
N ASP A 71 -8.62 -7.60 17.39
CA ASP A 71 -8.82 -6.38 16.59
C ASP A 71 -7.70 -5.35 16.72
N GLU A 72 -6.62 -5.68 17.45
CA GLU A 72 -5.51 -4.75 17.63
C GLU A 72 -4.78 -4.44 16.31
N PRO A 73 -4.36 -3.17 16.13
CA PRO A 73 -3.59 -2.77 14.98
C PRO A 73 -2.24 -3.50 14.92
N ILE A 74 -1.96 -4.14 13.79
CA ILE A 74 -0.67 -4.80 13.55
C ILE A 74 0.18 -3.93 12.67
N ARG A 75 1.39 -3.63 13.14
CA ARG A 75 2.39 -2.83 12.42
C ARG A 75 3.79 -3.31 12.75
N LYS A 76 4.59 -3.46 11.70
CA LYS A 76 6.04 -3.60 11.82
C LYS A 76 6.70 -2.59 10.89
N ALA A 77 7.32 -1.58 11.49
CA ALA A 77 8.08 -0.60 10.73
C ALA A 77 9.42 -1.20 10.29
N VAL A 78 9.74 -1.01 9.02
CA VAL A 78 10.99 -1.45 8.41
C VAL A 78 11.59 -0.32 7.56
N PRO A 79 12.92 -0.26 7.41
CA PRO A 79 13.55 0.72 6.53
C PRO A 79 13.16 0.47 5.07
N LEU A 80 13.22 1.51 4.23
CA LEU A 80 12.89 1.43 2.80
C LEU A 80 13.68 0.33 2.07
N SER A 81 14.94 0.10 2.48
CA SER A 81 15.81 -0.96 1.95
C SER A 81 15.34 -2.39 2.25
N ALA A 82 14.44 -2.56 3.21
CA ALA A 82 13.81 -3.84 3.53
C ALA A 82 12.47 -4.06 2.84
N ILE A 83 12.11 -3.23 1.86
CA ILE A 83 10.90 -3.35 1.05
C ILE A 83 11.34 -3.55 -0.40
N ALA A 84 10.79 -4.57 -1.08
CA ALA A 84 11.13 -4.88 -2.47
C ALA A 84 11.00 -3.65 -3.37
N GLU A 85 11.99 -3.41 -4.21
CA GLU A 85 12.00 -2.25 -5.12
C GLU A 85 10.78 -2.25 -6.05
N ILE A 86 10.35 -3.43 -6.48
CA ILE A 86 9.17 -3.55 -7.34
C ILE A 86 7.88 -3.13 -6.64
N LEU A 87 7.74 -3.39 -5.32
CA LEU A 87 6.61 -2.91 -4.54
C LEU A 87 6.66 -1.38 -4.42
N GLN A 88 7.84 -0.81 -4.17
CA GLN A 88 8.03 0.63 -4.12
C GLN A 88 7.62 1.31 -5.44
N LYS A 89 8.10 0.78 -6.59
CA LYS A 89 7.77 1.29 -7.93
C LYS A 89 6.27 1.18 -8.22
N ALA A 90 5.66 0.03 -7.90
CA ALA A 90 4.24 -0.19 -8.13
C ALA A 90 3.39 0.83 -7.35
N VAL A 91 3.72 1.09 -6.09
CA VAL A 91 3.02 2.07 -5.25
C VAL A 91 3.17 3.49 -5.81
N ILE A 92 4.38 3.92 -6.16
CA ILE A 92 4.61 5.27 -6.70
C ILE A 92 3.79 5.46 -7.99
N ILE A 93 3.89 4.53 -8.93
CA ILE A 93 3.23 4.65 -10.23
C ILE A 93 1.69 4.59 -10.10
N SER A 94 1.20 3.81 -9.16
CA SER A 94 -0.25 3.67 -8.97
C SER A 94 -0.87 4.84 -8.20
N GLU A 95 -0.18 5.36 -7.17
CA GLU A 95 -0.72 6.35 -6.26
C GLU A 95 -0.30 7.78 -6.59
N ASP A 96 0.94 7.97 -7.11
CA ASP A 96 1.52 9.30 -7.33
C ASP A 96 2.74 9.21 -8.27
N ASP A 97 2.51 9.04 -9.56
CA ASP A 97 3.55 8.83 -10.58
C ASP A 97 4.58 9.97 -10.67
N THR A 98 4.20 11.14 -10.19
CA THR A 98 5.06 12.35 -10.13
C THR A 98 5.60 12.63 -8.74
N PHE A 99 5.56 11.67 -7.82
CA PHE A 99 5.95 11.84 -6.42
C PHE A 99 7.31 12.54 -6.23
N TRP A 100 8.30 12.17 -7.03
CA TRP A 100 9.66 12.73 -6.96
C TRP A 100 9.80 14.16 -7.48
N GLN A 101 8.78 14.68 -8.19
CA GLN A 101 8.85 15.94 -8.95
C GLN A 101 8.13 17.11 -8.27
N HIS A 102 7.14 16.85 -7.42
CA HIS A 102 6.35 17.90 -6.78
C HIS A 102 6.70 18.07 -5.29
N GLU A 103 6.33 19.19 -4.71
CA GLU A 103 6.53 19.53 -3.29
C GLU A 103 5.28 19.25 -2.45
N GLY A 104 4.90 17.99 -2.35
CA GLY A 104 3.82 17.49 -1.49
C GLY A 104 2.42 17.61 -2.07
N VAL A 105 2.21 18.46 -3.06
CA VAL A 105 0.92 18.67 -3.73
C VAL A 105 1.12 18.82 -5.23
N ASN A 106 0.40 18.03 -6.02
CA ASN A 106 0.35 18.19 -7.46
C ASN A 106 -0.91 18.95 -7.86
N PHE A 107 -0.80 20.26 -7.99
CA PHE A 107 -1.93 21.15 -8.34
C PHE A 107 -2.45 20.89 -9.76
N GLN A 108 -1.59 20.47 -10.70
CA GLN A 108 -2.00 20.16 -12.05
C GLN A 108 -2.91 18.91 -12.04
N MET A 109 -2.48 17.84 -11.38
CA MET A 109 -3.32 16.62 -11.22
C MET A 109 -4.63 16.94 -10.48
N MET A 110 -4.60 17.84 -9.48
CA MET A 110 -5.82 18.26 -8.78
C MET A 110 -6.80 18.96 -9.73
N LYS A 111 -6.32 19.86 -10.59
CA LYS A 111 -7.13 20.56 -11.59
C LYS A 111 -7.72 19.61 -12.62
N GLU A 112 -6.91 18.66 -13.13
CA GLU A 112 -7.36 17.65 -14.08
C GLU A 112 -8.40 16.70 -13.45
N ALA A 113 -8.15 16.22 -12.24
CA ALA A 113 -9.09 15.39 -11.53
C ALA A 113 -10.41 16.10 -11.25
N TRP A 114 -10.36 17.38 -10.88
CA TRP A 114 -11.56 18.21 -10.70
C TRP A 114 -12.36 18.32 -12.00
N LYS A 115 -11.69 18.60 -13.13
CA LYS A 115 -12.32 18.68 -14.45
C LYS A 115 -13.00 17.36 -14.82
N ILE A 116 -12.29 16.23 -14.71
CA ILE A 116 -12.82 14.89 -15.04
C ILE A 116 -14.01 14.54 -14.15
N ASN A 117 -13.94 14.84 -12.85
CA ASN A 117 -15.01 14.56 -11.89
C ASN A 117 -16.25 15.42 -12.19
N TRP A 118 -16.05 16.68 -12.57
CA TRP A 118 -17.12 17.59 -12.98
C TRP A 118 -17.81 17.11 -14.27
N GLU A 119 -17.04 16.81 -15.31
CA GLU A 119 -17.56 16.31 -16.59
C GLU A 119 -18.34 15.00 -16.44
N ARG A 120 -17.91 14.13 -15.51
CA ARG A 120 -18.56 12.83 -15.27
C ARG A 120 -19.68 12.88 -14.24
N GLY A 121 -19.91 14.00 -13.58
CA GLY A 121 -20.92 14.15 -12.54
C GLY A 121 -20.72 13.21 -11.33
N ARG A 122 -19.52 12.60 -11.18
CA ARG A 122 -19.18 11.67 -10.10
C ARG A 122 -17.68 11.67 -9.83
N TYR A 123 -17.31 11.19 -8.63
CA TYR A 123 -15.90 10.96 -8.30
C TYR A 123 -15.31 9.86 -9.18
N ALA A 124 -14.51 10.22 -10.16
CA ALA A 124 -13.91 9.32 -11.14
C ALA A 124 -12.37 9.24 -11.02
N ARG A 125 -11.71 10.32 -10.55
CA ARG A 125 -10.26 10.39 -10.40
C ARG A 125 -9.88 11.01 -9.06
N GLY A 126 -8.97 10.37 -8.32
CA GLY A 126 -8.31 10.94 -7.14
C GLY A 126 -7.19 11.89 -7.52
N ALA A 127 -6.86 12.81 -6.62
CA ALA A 127 -5.78 13.77 -6.81
C ALA A 127 -4.99 13.99 -5.50
N SER A 128 -4.98 13.00 -4.63
CA SER A 128 -4.17 13.07 -3.40
C SER A 128 -2.82 12.44 -3.66
N THR A 129 -1.76 13.18 -3.38
CA THR A 129 -0.39 12.70 -3.45
C THR A 129 -0.06 11.76 -2.30
N ILE A 130 1.04 11.01 -2.41
CA ILE A 130 1.59 10.17 -1.33
C ILE A 130 1.82 11.01 -0.07
N THR A 131 2.38 12.22 -0.19
CA THR A 131 2.62 13.10 0.96
C THR A 131 1.32 13.55 1.61
N MET A 132 0.27 13.87 0.84
CA MET A 132 -1.06 14.20 1.37
C MET A 132 -1.71 13.01 2.07
N GLN A 133 -1.54 11.80 1.54
CA GLN A 133 -2.03 10.57 2.15
C GLN A 133 -1.31 10.27 3.47
N LEU A 134 0.02 10.46 3.51
CA LEU A 134 0.79 10.34 4.75
C LEU A 134 0.34 11.39 5.78
N ALA A 135 0.21 12.66 5.39
CA ALA A 135 -0.27 13.73 6.27
C ALA A 135 -1.62 13.37 6.91
N ARG A 136 -2.55 12.84 6.11
CA ARG A 136 -3.86 12.38 6.59
C ARG A 136 -3.74 11.23 7.60
N ASN A 137 -2.94 10.21 7.28
CA ASN A 137 -2.89 8.99 8.07
C ASN A 137 -2.07 9.13 9.36
N ALA A 138 -1.06 10.01 9.38
CA ALA A 138 -0.16 10.21 10.52
C ALA A 138 -0.62 11.31 11.48
N PHE A 139 -1.23 12.39 10.98
CA PHE A 139 -1.41 13.62 11.77
C PHE A 139 -2.85 14.14 11.83
N LEU A 140 -3.78 13.62 11.03
CA LEU A 140 -5.12 14.19 10.92
C LEU A 140 -6.21 13.20 11.33
N SER A 141 -7.40 13.74 11.68
CA SER A 141 -8.56 12.93 12.00
C SER A 141 -9.10 12.19 10.76
N LYS A 142 -9.82 11.09 11.00
CA LYS A 142 -10.41 10.27 9.92
C LYS A 142 -11.68 10.92 9.30
N GLU A 143 -12.16 12.04 9.83
CA GLU A 143 -13.37 12.72 9.35
C GLU A 143 -13.20 13.26 7.94
N LYS A 144 -14.21 13.06 7.09
CA LYS A 144 -14.18 13.52 5.68
C LYS A 144 -14.78 14.92 5.57
N THR A 145 -13.99 15.96 5.86
CA THR A 145 -14.39 17.37 5.77
C THR A 145 -13.51 18.15 4.79
N LEU A 146 -14.01 19.27 4.26
CA LEU A 146 -13.21 20.17 3.43
C LEU A 146 -12.06 20.78 4.24
N ILE A 147 -12.30 21.11 5.51
CA ILE A 147 -11.27 21.64 6.42
C ILE A 147 -10.12 20.64 6.54
N ARG A 148 -10.41 19.34 6.73
CA ARG A 148 -9.39 18.31 6.75
C ARG A 148 -8.59 18.28 5.43
N LYS A 149 -9.25 18.45 4.28
CA LYS A 149 -8.55 18.45 2.99
C LYS A 149 -7.59 19.63 2.85
N ILE A 150 -7.95 20.81 3.35
CA ILE A 150 -7.04 21.96 3.42
C ILE A 150 -5.87 21.68 4.38
N ARG A 151 -6.15 21.07 5.54
CA ARG A 151 -5.11 20.66 6.48
C ARG A 151 -4.13 19.63 5.88
N GLU A 152 -4.61 18.66 5.09
CA GLU A 152 -3.74 17.73 4.36
C GLU A 152 -2.73 18.46 3.48
N ILE A 153 -3.19 19.47 2.72
CA ILE A 153 -2.33 20.29 1.85
C ILE A 153 -1.27 21.03 2.67
N ILE A 154 -1.69 21.67 3.77
CA ILE A 154 -0.78 22.45 4.62
C ILE A 154 0.28 21.52 5.26
N VAL A 155 -0.16 20.40 5.83
CA VAL A 155 0.76 19.45 6.49
C VAL A 155 1.69 18.80 5.46
N ALA A 156 1.18 18.40 4.30
CA ALA A 156 2.00 17.84 3.22
C ALA A 156 3.13 18.81 2.80
N ARG A 157 2.81 20.09 2.61
CA ARG A 157 3.83 21.09 2.30
C ARG A 157 4.82 21.35 3.45
N ARG A 158 4.38 21.23 4.71
CA ARG A 158 5.29 21.29 5.87
C ARG A 158 6.23 20.09 5.90
N MET A 159 5.72 18.90 5.62
CA MET A 159 6.52 17.67 5.57
C MET A 159 7.64 17.76 4.54
N GLU A 160 7.35 18.22 3.33
CA GLU A 160 8.35 18.39 2.26
C GLU A 160 9.46 19.42 2.60
N LYS A 161 9.20 20.35 3.51
CA LYS A 161 10.21 21.31 3.98
C LYS A 161 11.18 20.73 5.01
N VAL A 162 10.78 19.67 5.71
CA VAL A 162 11.54 19.15 6.87
C VAL A 162 11.98 17.70 6.71
N LEU A 163 11.40 16.96 5.77
CA LEU A 163 11.73 15.58 5.44
C LEU A 163 12.17 15.47 3.98
N THR A 164 13.08 14.55 3.71
CA THR A 164 13.42 14.17 2.34
C THR A 164 12.31 13.32 1.72
N LYS A 165 12.23 13.27 0.39
CA LYS A 165 11.30 12.39 -0.33
C LYS A 165 11.42 10.91 0.10
N LYS A 166 12.65 10.42 0.31
CA LYS A 166 12.88 9.05 0.78
C LYS A 166 12.29 8.82 2.17
N GLN A 167 12.46 9.75 3.10
CA GLN A 167 11.86 9.66 4.44
C GLN A 167 10.33 9.71 4.38
N ILE A 168 9.74 10.59 3.56
CA ILE A 168 8.30 10.67 3.35
C ILE A 168 7.77 9.34 2.82
N PHE A 169 8.44 8.76 1.85
CA PHE A 169 8.01 7.51 1.23
C PHE A 169 8.16 6.31 2.17
N GLU A 170 9.24 6.25 2.93
CA GLU A 170 9.44 5.24 3.97
C GLU A 170 8.35 5.30 5.03
N LEU A 171 8.07 6.50 5.56
CA LEU A 171 6.99 6.71 6.53
C LEU A 171 5.63 6.32 5.94
N TYR A 172 5.36 6.69 4.69
CA TYR A 172 4.13 6.35 3.99
C TYR A 172 3.92 4.84 3.96
N LEU A 173 4.91 4.07 3.46
CA LEU A 173 4.82 2.62 3.35
C LEU A 173 4.65 1.92 4.70
N ASN A 174 5.09 2.53 5.80
CA ASN A 174 4.96 2.00 7.15
C ASN A 174 3.68 2.44 7.87
N VAL A 175 3.02 3.53 7.44
CA VAL A 175 1.85 4.12 8.13
C VAL A 175 0.54 3.67 7.53
N ILE A 176 0.46 3.49 6.20
CA ILE A 176 -0.81 3.22 5.53
C ILE A 176 -1.40 1.86 5.86
N GLU A 177 -2.72 1.77 5.78
CA GLU A 177 -3.48 0.55 6.00
C GLU A 177 -3.51 -0.29 4.72
N TRP A 178 -3.12 -1.57 4.81
CA TRP A 178 -3.08 -2.56 3.72
C TRP A 178 -4.08 -3.71 3.89
N GLY A 179 -4.80 -3.72 4.98
CA GLY A 179 -5.79 -4.70 5.36
C GLY A 179 -6.54 -4.22 6.58
N GLU A 180 -7.50 -4.98 7.06
CA GLU A 180 -8.23 -4.62 8.28
C GLU A 180 -7.30 -4.67 9.49
N ASN A 181 -6.99 -3.49 10.05
CA ASN A 181 -6.03 -3.28 11.14
C ASN A 181 -4.59 -3.76 10.82
N ILE A 182 -4.22 -3.83 9.52
CA ILE A 182 -2.88 -4.17 9.05
C ILE A 182 -2.23 -2.90 8.50
N TYR A 183 -1.17 -2.44 9.15
CA TYR A 183 -0.48 -1.21 8.82
C TYR A 183 0.97 -1.46 8.47
N GLY A 184 1.42 -0.87 7.36
CA GLY A 184 2.77 -1.00 6.85
C GLY A 184 2.99 -2.19 5.92
N ALA A 185 3.95 -2.02 5.00
CA ALA A 185 4.23 -2.97 3.93
C ALA A 185 4.70 -4.34 4.46
N GLU A 186 5.51 -4.37 5.51
CA GLU A 186 5.99 -5.62 6.11
C GLU A 186 4.84 -6.42 6.71
N ALA A 187 3.98 -5.77 7.53
CA ALA A 187 2.82 -6.44 8.09
C ALA A 187 1.85 -6.91 6.99
N ALA A 188 1.74 -6.16 5.89
CA ALA A 188 0.91 -6.54 4.75
C ALA A 188 1.42 -7.80 4.04
N ALA A 189 2.71 -7.85 3.73
CA ALA A 189 3.32 -9.01 3.07
C ALA A 189 3.20 -10.27 3.93
N GLN A 190 3.46 -10.16 5.23
CA GLN A 190 3.28 -11.23 6.20
C GLN A 190 1.82 -11.68 6.33
N TYR A 191 0.89 -10.72 6.39
CA TYR A 191 -0.54 -11.03 6.52
C TYR A 191 -1.11 -11.71 5.28
N HIS A 192 -0.80 -11.18 4.10
CA HIS A 192 -1.39 -11.68 2.85
C HIS A 192 -0.69 -12.93 2.33
N PHE A 193 0.64 -13.02 2.44
CA PHE A 193 1.44 -14.05 1.76
C PHE A 193 2.33 -14.87 2.69
N GLY A 194 2.52 -14.49 3.95
CA GLY A 194 3.42 -15.18 4.88
C GLY A 194 4.91 -14.95 4.60
N MET A 195 5.27 -13.88 3.91
CA MET A 195 6.65 -13.54 3.55
C MET A 195 7.03 -12.12 3.93
N SER A 196 8.33 -11.81 3.92
CA SER A 196 8.82 -10.44 4.14
C SER A 196 8.46 -9.51 2.96
N ALA A 197 8.25 -8.22 3.24
CA ALA A 197 8.08 -7.22 2.20
C ALA A 197 9.29 -7.09 1.24
N ARG A 198 10.45 -7.58 1.65
CA ARG A 198 11.64 -7.68 0.81
C ARG A 198 11.50 -8.72 -0.30
N ASP A 199 10.77 -9.80 -0.03
CA ASP A 199 10.77 -11.00 -0.86
C ASP A 199 9.54 -11.07 -1.79
N VAL A 200 8.62 -10.07 -1.71
CA VAL A 200 7.45 -10.04 -2.59
C VAL A 200 7.84 -9.91 -4.05
N THR A 201 7.28 -10.76 -4.87
CA THR A 201 7.47 -10.77 -6.33
C THR A 201 6.64 -9.68 -7.00
N LEU A 202 6.80 -9.51 -8.32
CA LEU A 202 5.98 -8.58 -9.12
C LEU A 202 4.47 -8.90 -8.99
N ALA A 203 4.10 -10.18 -8.97
CA ALA A 203 2.70 -10.60 -8.86
C ALA A 203 2.08 -10.15 -7.52
N GLU A 204 2.78 -10.37 -6.42
CA GLU A 204 2.34 -10.02 -5.07
C GLU A 204 2.41 -8.52 -4.82
N ALA A 205 3.48 -7.84 -5.28
CA ALA A 205 3.63 -6.40 -5.19
C ALA A 205 2.48 -5.65 -5.87
N THR A 206 2.10 -6.09 -7.08
CA THR A 206 1.00 -5.48 -7.83
C THR A 206 -0.37 -5.84 -7.24
N MET A 207 -0.52 -7.00 -6.62
CA MET A 207 -1.71 -7.36 -5.85
C MET A 207 -1.88 -6.44 -4.63
N LEU A 208 -0.83 -6.30 -3.79
CA LEU A 208 -0.85 -5.40 -2.63
C LEU A 208 -1.17 -3.96 -3.06
N THR A 209 -0.47 -3.46 -4.07
CA THR A 209 -0.71 -2.10 -4.57
C THR A 209 -2.14 -1.92 -5.08
N GLY A 210 -2.67 -2.92 -5.77
CA GLY A 210 -4.02 -2.89 -6.32
C GLY A 210 -5.12 -2.75 -5.26
N ILE A 211 -4.92 -3.30 -4.07
CA ILE A 211 -5.91 -3.24 -3.00
C ILE A 211 -5.83 -1.96 -2.15
N LEU A 212 -4.75 -1.17 -2.24
CA LEU A 212 -4.52 0.04 -1.43
C LEU A 212 -5.67 1.04 -1.39
N PRO A 213 -6.40 1.31 -2.48
CA PRO A 213 -7.49 2.28 -2.44
C PRO A 213 -8.60 1.94 -1.45
N ASN A 214 -8.81 0.65 -1.16
CA ASN A 214 -9.78 0.18 -0.15
C ASN A 214 -9.43 -1.25 0.30
N PRO A 215 -8.40 -1.43 1.15
CA PRO A 215 -7.86 -2.74 1.46
C PRO A 215 -8.83 -3.64 2.22
N LYS A 216 -9.75 -3.06 3.00
CA LYS A 216 -10.83 -3.83 3.67
C LYS A 216 -11.82 -4.42 2.66
N ARG A 217 -12.20 -3.65 1.65
CA ARG A 217 -13.18 -4.06 0.65
C ARG A 217 -12.58 -4.96 -0.43
N PHE A 218 -11.33 -4.73 -0.79
CA PHE A 218 -10.65 -5.42 -1.90
C PHE A 218 -9.73 -6.54 -1.42
N SER A 219 -9.85 -6.97 -0.17
CA SER A 219 -9.07 -8.06 0.40
C SER A 219 -9.13 -9.32 -0.47
N PRO A 220 -7.99 -9.88 -0.89
CA PRO A 220 -7.94 -11.09 -1.72
C PRO A 220 -8.49 -12.32 -1.00
N PHE A 221 -8.48 -12.36 0.34
CA PHE A 221 -9.12 -13.42 1.11
C PHE A 221 -10.64 -13.49 0.92
N ARG A 222 -11.28 -12.34 0.67
CA ARG A 222 -12.74 -12.24 0.55
C ARG A 222 -13.20 -12.08 -0.90
N ARG A 223 -12.39 -11.45 -1.78
CA ARG A 223 -12.77 -11.03 -3.13
C ARG A 223 -11.61 -11.12 -4.10
N MET A 224 -11.08 -12.31 -4.28
CA MET A 224 -9.92 -12.57 -5.15
C MET A 224 -10.08 -11.98 -6.55
N GLU A 225 -11.22 -12.20 -7.20
CA GLU A 225 -11.47 -11.64 -8.55
C GLU A 225 -11.38 -10.11 -8.61
N THR A 226 -11.92 -9.45 -7.58
CA THR A 226 -11.83 -7.98 -7.48
C THR A 226 -10.38 -7.55 -7.28
N ALA A 227 -9.64 -8.22 -6.40
CA ALA A 227 -8.24 -7.95 -6.15
C ALA A 227 -7.40 -8.17 -7.43
N ARG A 228 -7.64 -9.25 -8.15
CA ARG A 228 -7.00 -9.55 -9.45
C ARG A 228 -7.28 -8.48 -10.51
N LYS A 229 -8.52 -7.96 -10.57
CA LYS A 229 -8.85 -6.86 -11.47
C LYS A 229 -8.03 -5.61 -11.19
N PHE A 230 -7.83 -5.26 -9.91
CA PHE A 230 -7.00 -4.13 -9.54
C PHE A 230 -5.50 -4.41 -9.72
N GLN A 231 -5.05 -5.64 -9.46
CA GLN A 231 -3.69 -6.09 -9.77
C GLN A 231 -3.38 -5.88 -11.25
N LYS A 232 -4.28 -6.34 -12.15
CA LYS A 232 -4.12 -6.13 -13.58
C LYS A 232 -3.96 -4.66 -13.94
N ARG A 233 -4.77 -3.77 -13.33
CA ARG A 233 -4.64 -2.33 -13.55
C ARG A 233 -3.27 -1.79 -13.15
N VAL A 234 -2.68 -2.28 -12.04
CA VAL A 234 -1.34 -1.85 -11.61
C VAL A 234 -0.29 -2.35 -12.60
N LEU A 235 -0.39 -3.61 -13.06
CA LEU A 235 0.48 -4.14 -14.12
C LEU A 235 0.41 -3.31 -15.41
N ASP A 236 -0.80 -2.96 -15.85
CA ASP A 236 -1.00 -2.11 -17.03
C ASP A 236 -0.33 -0.72 -16.84
N LEU A 237 -0.41 -0.13 -15.64
CA LEU A 237 0.28 1.13 -15.30
C LEU A 237 1.80 1.00 -15.35
N LEU A 238 2.37 -0.11 -14.85
CA LEU A 238 3.81 -0.37 -14.90
C LEU A 238 4.31 -0.52 -16.35
N VAL A 239 3.51 -1.13 -17.23
CA VAL A 239 3.82 -1.21 -18.67
C VAL A 239 3.78 0.17 -19.31
N ILE A 240 2.72 0.96 -19.08
CA ILE A 240 2.60 2.34 -19.59
C ILE A 240 3.77 3.21 -19.15
N SER A 241 4.22 3.04 -17.90
CA SER A 241 5.37 3.75 -17.33
C SER A 241 6.72 3.15 -17.71
N LYS A 242 6.73 2.12 -18.60
CA LYS A 242 7.96 1.46 -19.08
C LYS A 242 8.85 0.87 -17.99
N VAL A 243 8.27 0.47 -16.87
CA VAL A 243 8.98 -0.22 -15.77
C VAL A 243 9.14 -1.71 -16.07
N ILE A 244 8.13 -2.29 -16.74
CA ILE A 244 8.13 -3.67 -17.22
C ILE A 244 7.58 -3.69 -18.66
N ASP A 245 7.84 -4.75 -19.39
CA ASP A 245 7.21 -5.00 -20.69
C ASP A 245 5.88 -5.77 -20.56
N GLN A 246 5.18 -5.93 -21.68
CA GLN A 246 3.88 -6.58 -21.74
C GLN A 246 3.98 -8.09 -21.43
N GLU A 247 5.08 -8.74 -21.82
CA GLU A 247 5.32 -10.16 -21.58
C GLU A 247 5.51 -10.42 -20.09
N THR A 248 6.36 -9.64 -19.43
CA THR A 248 6.56 -9.68 -17.97
C THR A 248 5.25 -9.43 -17.21
N ALA A 249 4.44 -8.47 -17.64
CA ALA A 249 3.15 -8.19 -17.03
C ALA A 249 2.18 -9.37 -17.18
N ALA A 250 2.13 -9.99 -18.37
CA ALA A 250 1.29 -11.16 -18.62
C ALA A 250 1.74 -12.37 -17.79
N ALA A 251 3.05 -12.63 -17.69
CA ALA A 251 3.62 -13.69 -16.86
C ALA A 251 3.29 -13.48 -15.37
N ALA A 252 3.48 -12.26 -14.86
CA ALA A 252 3.15 -11.93 -13.47
C ALA A 252 1.64 -12.06 -13.20
N PHE A 253 0.79 -11.70 -14.16
CA PHE A 253 -0.65 -11.90 -14.02
C PHE A 253 -1.06 -13.36 -14.07
N ALA A 254 -0.39 -14.20 -14.85
CA ALA A 254 -0.63 -15.64 -14.91
C ALA A 254 -0.15 -16.38 -13.65
N THR A 255 0.83 -15.82 -12.93
CA THR A 255 1.36 -16.40 -11.68
C THR A 255 0.24 -16.52 -10.63
N PRO A 256 0.02 -17.73 -10.09
CA PRO A 256 -0.92 -17.92 -9.00
C PRO A 256 -0.52 -17.12 -7.76
N ILE A 257 -1.47 -16.40 -7.16
CA ILE A 257 -1.26 -15.76 -5.87
C ILE A 257 -1.62 -16.77 -4.77
N VAL A 258 -0.63 -17.14 -3.99
CA VAL A 258 -0.82 -18.00 -2.82
C VAL A 258 -0.97 -17.13 -1.58
N LEU A 259 -2.14 -17.17 -0.96
CA LEU A 259 -2.38 -16.45 0.28
C LEU A 259 -1.90 -17.25 1.46
N ARG A 260 -1.50 -16.55 2.53
CA ARG A 260 -1.09 -17.20 3.78
C ARG A 260 -2.16 -18.20 4.26
N GLY A 261 -1.73 -19.39 4.61
CA GLY A 261 -2.62 -20.48 5.03
C GLY A 261 -3.27 -21.27 3.89
N GLN A 262 -2.98 -20.92 2.62
CA GLN A 262 -3.35 -21.75 1.48
C GLN A 262 -2.20 -22.67 1.07
N GLU A 263 -2.53 -23.86 0.65
CA GLU A 263 -1.56 -24.76 0.04
C GLU A 263 -1.16 -24.25 -1.35
N ILE A 264 0.12 -24.41 -1.69
CA ILE A 264 0.59 -24.06 -3.03
C ILE A 264 -0.11 -25.01 -4.01
N PRO A 265 -0.85 -24.50 -5.02
CA PRO A 265 -1.44 -25.35 -6.04
C PRO A 265 -0.35 -26.18 -6.73
N VAL A 266 -0.34 -27.49 -6.52
CA VAL A 266 0.57 -28.40 -7.24
C VAL A 266 0.09 -28.46 -8.69
N PRO A 267 0.96 -28.17 -9.68
CA PRO A 267 0.56 -28.32 -11.08
C PRO A 267 0.14 -29.78 -11.36
N PRO A 268 -0.91 -30.03 -12.14
CA PRO A 268 -1.39 -31.39 -12.44
C PRO A 268 -0.32 -32.33 -13.02
N LEU A 269 0.69 -31.78 -13.67
CA LEU A 269 1.86 -32.50 -14.18
C LEU A 269 2.76 -33.05 -13.06
N LEU A 270 2.85 -32.37 -11.93
CA LEU A 270 3.68 -32.81 -10.79
C LEU A 270 2.98 -33.94 -10.03
N ASP A 271 1.65 -33.88 -9.90
CA ASP A 271 0.87 -34.98 -9.32
C ASP A 271 1.00 -36.26 -10.14
N SER A 272 1.04 -36.18 -11.48
CA SER A 272 1.27 -37.31 -12.34
C SER A 272 2.70 -37.86 -12.26
N LEU A 273 3.70 -37.03 -12.04
CA LEU A 273 5.11 -37.45 -11.83
C LEU A 273 5.33 -38.05 -10.45
N LEU A 274 4.66 -37.54 -9.42
CA LEU A 274 4.70 -38.12 -8.06
C LEU A 274 3.93 -39.45 -7.96
N ALA A 275 2.87 -39.61 -8.78
CA ALA A 275 2.11 -40.85 -8.88
C ALA A 275 2.88 -41.98 -9.62
N ILE A 276 3.96 -41.66 -10.37
CA ILE A 276 4.82 -42.59 -11.09
C ILE A 276 5.95 -43.16 -10.19
N GLN A 277 6.15 -42.65 -8.98
CA GLN A 277 7.10 -43.26 -8.04
C GLN A 277 6.53 -44.60 -7.59
N PRO A 278 7.23 -45.73 -7.81
CA PRO A 278 6.76 -47.03 -7.37
C PRO A 278 6.60 -47.00 -5.86
N ARG A 279 5.46 -47.54 -5.40
CA ARG A 279 5.20 -47.78 -3.98
C ARG A 279 6.39 -48.50 -3.35
N THR A 280 6.77 -48.06 -2.19
CA THR A 280 7.89 -48.59 -1.38
C THR A 280 7.88 -50.13 -1.19
N GLU A 281 6.77 -50.80 -1.44
CA GLU A 281 6.66 -52.28 -1.37
C GLU A 281 7.41 -53.00 -2.49
N GLU A 282 7.66 -52.42 -3.66
CA GLU A 282 8.47 -53.04 -4.72
C GLU A 282 9.98 -52.83 -4.52
N ARG A 283 10.39 -51.89 -3.71
CA ARG A 283 11.81 -51.65 -3.41
C ARG A 283 12.40 -52.70 -2.46
N ASP A 284 11.58 -53.19 -1.53
CA ASP A 284 12.02 -54.23 -0.55
C ASP A 284 12.14 -55.61 -1.17
N THR A 285 11.42 -55.90 -2.27
CA THR A 285 11.51 -57.17 -2.99
C THR A 285 12.75 -57.25 -3.90
N LEU A 286 13.27 -56.14 -4.38
CA LEU A 286 14.48 -56.09 -5.22
C LEU A 286 15.78 -56.09 -4.39
N LEU A 287 15.73 -55.68 -3.14
CA LEU A 287 16.87 -55.69 -2.22
C LEU A 287 17.09 -57.06 -1.53
N ASN A 288 16.10 -57.96 -1.54
CA ASN A 288 16.15 -59.27 -0.92
C ASN A 288 16.31 -60.40 -1.93
N ALA A 289 16.61 -60.15 -3.21
CA ALA A 289 16.96 -61.17 -4.18
C ALA A 289 18.43 -61.58 -3.98
N THR A 290 18.66 -62.67 -3.31
CA THR A 290 19.95 -63.40 -3.21
C THR A 290 20.47 -63.77 -4.60
N PRO A 291 21.74 -63.47 -4.93
CA PRO A 291 22.31 -63.87 -6.21
C PRO A 291 22.47 -65.38 -6.23
N PRO A 292 22.27 -66.07 -7.36
CA PRO A 292 22.46 -67.53 -7.45
C PRO A 292 23.93 -67.90 -7.30
N ASP A 293 24.16 -68.90 -6.41
CA ASP A 293 25.40 -69.64 -6.24
C ASP A 293 25.83 -70.26 -7.58
N SER A 294 27.04 -70.04 -7.95
CA SER A 294 27.93 -70.95 -8.63
C SER A 294 29.01 -70.25 -9.45
N LEU A 295 30.23 -70.31 -9.00
CA LEU A 295 31.30 -71.00 -9.65
C LEU A 295 32.59 -70.87 -8.82
N ALA A 296 33.14 -72.01 -8.41
CA ALA A 296 34.34 -72.16 -7.63
C ALA A 296 35.62 -71.80 -8.46
N PRO A 297 36.72 -71.53 -7.79
CA PRO A 297 37.93 -71.04 -8.41
C PRO A 297 38.79 -72.19 -8.99
N SER A 298 39.44 -71.91 -10.12
CA SER A 298 40.54 -72.70 -10.61
C SER A 298 41.85 -71.97 -10.51
N ASP A 299 42.81 -72.64 -9.97
CA ASP A 299 44.15 -72.30 -9.56
C ASP A 299 45.06 -71.66 -10.61
N SER A 300 46.06 -70.97 -10.06
CA SER A 300 47.45 -70.86 -10.46
C SER A 300 47.80 -70.02 -11.69
N VAL A 301 48.67 -69.09 -11.57
CA VAL A 301 50.14 -69.20 -11.73
C VAL A 301 50.80 -67.84 -11.44
N SER A 302 51.85 -67.95 -10.68
CA SER A 302 52.89 -67.03 -10.30
C SER A 302 53.64 -66.30 -11.41
N ALA A 303 54.26 -65.24 -11.01
CA ALA A 303 55.45 -64.54 -11.50
C ALA A 303 55.14 -63.12 -11.91
N GLY A 304 55.79 -62.12 -11.45
CA GLY A 304 57.08 -61.85 -10.98
C GLY A 304 57.45 -60.44 -11.42
N LEU A 305 58.11 -59.76 -10.51
CA LEU A 305 59.14 -58.75 -10.78
C LEU A 305 58.73 -57.36 -11.40
N ASP A 306 58.97 -56.46 -10.66
CA ASP A 306 60.04 -55.37 -10.55
C ASP A 306 59.66 -53.96 -10.99
N SER A 307 59.80 -53.15 -10.04
CA SER A 307 60.60 -51.89 -9.94
C SER A 307 60.45 -50.73 -10.94
N GLN A 308 60.44 -49.60 -10.33
CA GLN A 308 61.01 -48.28 -10.73
C GLN A 308 60.25 -47.46 -11.78
N ASN A 309 59.75 -46.35 -11.47
CA ASN A 309 60.31 -45.06 -11.10
C ASN A 309 59.19 -44.13 -10.65
#